data_83fe9c47ce74c751f70df35346b40ed7
#
_entry.id   83fe9c47ce74c751f70df35346b40ed7
#
_cell.length_a   1.000
_cell.length_b   1.000
_cell.length_c   1.000
_cell.angle_alpha   90.00
_cell.angle_beta   90.00
_cell.angle_gamma   90.00
#
_symmetry.space_group_name_H-M   'P 1'
#
loop_
_entity.id
_entity.type
_entity.pdbx_description
1 polymer ?
#
loop_
_entity_poly.entity_id
_entity_poly.type
_entity_poly.pdbx_seq_one_letter_code
_entity_poly.pdbx_strand_id
1 'polypeptide(L)'
;GFHTSMIEASMMVNDRMPEYTVERAGKILNRSKKALNGSRVLVLGVAYKQDINDYRESPAVRVIEEFKKTGAQVDYYDPFVPKYREAGEWYNGLPALTAEIVKQYDLVCITTAHTKVDYAMVAGCGVPVFDCKNVCKGIQNRENIEVL
;
A
#
# COMPACT_ATOMS: atom_id res chain seq x y z
N GLY A 1 29.42 17.61 7.35
CA GLY A 1 29.94 17.59 6.00
C GLY A 1 28.93 17.12 4.99
N PHE A 2 29.37 16.96 3.76
CA PHE A 2 28.52 16.59 2.64
C PHE A 2 27.77 15.25 2.89
N HIS A 3 28.48 14.25 3.39
CA HIS A 3 27.88 12.96 3.67
C HIS A 3 26.78 13.02 4.73
N THR A 4 27.00 13.81 5.77
CA THR A 4 26.00 14.00 6.84
C THR A 4 24.74 14.61 6.28
N SER A 5 24.85 15.62 5.43
CA SER A 5 23.69 16.27 4.81
C SER A 5 22.88 15.30 3.93
N MET A 6 23.55 14.43 3.19
CA MET A 6 22.88 13.43 2.36
C MET A 6 22.15 12.39 3.20
N ILE A 7 22.75 11.93 4.30
CA ILE A 7 22.11 10.97 5.21
C ILE A 7 20.88 11.61 5.84
N GLU A 8 20.97 12.84 6.32
CA GLU A 8 19.83 13.55 6.91
C GLU A 8 18.68 13.72 5.90
N ALA A 9 19.01 14.09 4.66
CA ALA A 9 17.99 14.24 3.60
C ALA A 9 17.31 12.91 3.30
N SER A 10 18.06 11.81 3.23
CA SER A 10 17.48 10.47 3.01
C SER A 10 16.56 10.06 4.14
N MET A 11 16.94 10.30 5.38
CA MET A 11 16.11 10.00 6.54
C MET A 11 14.81 10.80 6.54
N MET A 12 14.88 12.09 6.21
CA MET A 12 13.70 12.95 6.11
C MET A 12 12.74 12.47 5.02
N VAL A 13 13.26 12.07 3.86
CA VAL A 13 12.45 11.53 2.78
C VAL A 13 11.75 10.24 3.22
N ASN A 14 12.47 9.34 3.88
CA ASN A 14 11.89 8.08 4.38
C ASN A 14 10.80 8.33 5.42
N ASP A 15 10.99 9.31 6.32
CA ASP A 15 10.00 9.65 7.34
C ASP A 15 8.72 10.22 6.74
N ARG A 16 8.82 10.88 5.58
CA ARG A 16 7.67 11.48 4.89
C ARG A 16 7.04 10.55 3.84
N MET A 17 7.65 9.41 3.58
CA MET A 17 7.13 8.50 2.55
C MET A 17 5.68 8.07 2.77
N PRO A 18 5.23 7.76 4.00
CA PRO A 18 3.82 7.42 4.21
C PRO A 18 2.87 8.56 3.81
N GLU A 19 3.17 9.79 4.19
CA GLU A 19 2.36 10.95 3.83
C GLU A 19 2.36 11.19 2.32
N TYR A 20 3.53 11.11 1.70
CA TYR A 20 3.69 11.26 0.24
C TYR A 20 2.93 10.19 -0.51
N THR A 21 3.00 8.94 -0.04
CA THR A 21 2.28 7.82 -0.65
C THR A 21 0.77 8.07 -0.65
N VAL A 22 0.23 8.53 0.48
CA VAL A 22 -1.19 8.81 0.62
C VAL A 22 -1.60 10.01 -0.24
N GLU A 23 -0.77 11.03 -0.33
CA GLU A 23 -1.01 12.17 -1.21
C GLU A 23 -1.09 11.73 -2.69
N ARG A 24 -0.16 10.89 -3.13
CA ARG A 24 -0.18 10.32 -4.49
C ARG A 24 -1.43 9.49 -4.73
N ALA A 25 -1.83 8.68 -3.74
CA ALA A 25 -3.04 7.87 -3.81
C ALA A 25 -4.29 8.75 -3.98
N GLY A 26 -4.34 9.88 -3.27
CA GLY A 26 -5.43 10.84 -3.41
C GLY A 26 -5.55 11.40 -4.82
N LYS A 27 -4.43 11.67 -5.47
CA LYS A 27 -4.42 12.14 -6.86
C LYS A 27 -4.93 11.07 -7.82
N ILE A 28 -4.59 9.81 -7.57
CA ILE A 28 -5.08 8.69 -8.39
C ILE A 28 -6.60 8.59 -8.26
N LEU A 29 -7.12 8.62 -7.04
CA LEU A 29 -8.57 8.58 -6.79
C LEU A 29 -9.30 9.76 -7.43
N ASN A 30 -8.69 10.94 -7.39
CA ASN A 30 -9.27 12.14 -7.96
C ASN A 30 -9.51 12.01 -9.47
N ARG A 31 -8.69 11.26 -10.19
CA ARG A 31 -8.90 10.99 -11.62
C ARG A 31 -10.19 10.22 -11.87
N SER A 32 -10.64 9.45 -10.90
CA SER A 32 -11.91 8.71 -10.94
C SER A 32 -13.05 9.47 -10.24
N LYS A 33 -12.84 10.77 -9.96
CA LYS A 33 -13.80 11.63 -9.27
C LYS A 33 -14.13 11.15 -7.87
N LYS A 34 -13.15 10.56 -7.18
CA LYS A 34 -13.27 10.06 -5.82
C LYS A 34 -12.32 10.81 -4.91
N ALA A 35 -12.70 10.96 -3.64
CA ALA A 35 -11.86 11.54 -2.60
C ALA A 35 -11.33 10.43 -1.70
N LEU A 36 -10.21 10.69 -1.01
CA LEU A 36 -9.72 9.78 0.03
C LEU A 36 -10.78 9.53 1.10
N ASN A 37 -11.44 10.60 1.55
CA ASN A 37 -12.51 10.48 2.53
C ASN A 37 -13.66 9.64 1.95
N GLY A 38 -13.96 8.52 2.61
CA GLY A 38 -15.02 7.61 2.20
C GLY A 38 -14.61 6.56 1.17
N SER A 39 -13.42 6.65 0.59
CA SER A 39 -12.93 5.61 -0.32
C SER A 39 -12.48 4.37 0.43
N ARG A 40 -12.63 3.23 -0.22
CA ARG A 40 -12.13 1.94 0.29
C ARG A 40 -10.78 1.64 -0.34
N VAL A 41 -9.76 1.50 0.51
CA VAL A 41 -8.38 1.25 0.08
C VAL A 41 -7.93 -0.11 0.58
N LEU A 42 -7.37 -0.90 -0.31
CA LEU A 42 -6.75 -2.19 0.03
C LEU A 42 -5.23 -2.04 -0.04
N VAL A 43 -4.56 -2.26 1.09
CA VAL A 43 -3.11 -2.25 1.18
C VAL A 43 -2.60 -3.68 1.06
N LEU A 44 -1.72 -3.93 0.11
CA LEU A 44 -1.09 -5.24 -0.09
C LEU A 44 0.32 -5.23 0.49
N GLY A 45 0.49 -5.96 1.59
CA GLY A 45 1.76 -6.15 2.27
C GLY A 45 1.99 -5.16 3.39
N VAL A 46 2.11 -5.67 4.61
CA VAL A 46 2.45 -4.88 5.81
C VAL A 46 3.78 -5.31 6.43
N ALA A 47 4.41 -6.36 5.91
CA ALA A 47 5.72 -6.79 6.39
C ALA A 47 6.80 -5.76 6.05
N TYR A 48 7.87 -5.74 6.84
CA TYR A 48 9.00 -4.84 6.64
C TYR A 48 9.73 -5.13 5.33
N LYS A 49 9.84 -6.41 4.94
CA LYS A 49 10.46 -6.85 3.68
C LYS A 49 9.62 -7.93 3.03
N GLN A 50 9.87 -8.17 1.73
CA GLN A 50 9.19 -9.23 1.01
C GLN A 50 9.45 -10.60 1.63
N ASP A 51 8.42 -11.42 1.66
CA ASP A 51 8.46 -12.84 2.03
C ASP A 51 8.91 -13.11 3.47
N ILE A 52 8.70 -12.14 4.37
CA ILE A 52 8.89 -12.31 5.82
C ILE A 52 7.64 -11.85 6.56
N ASN A 53 7.57 -12.22 7.85
CA ASN A 53 6.42 -11.90 8.71
C ASN A 53 6.67 -10.77 9.72
N ASP A 54 7.82 -10.11 9.67
CA ASP A 54 8.11 -9.02 10.59
C ASP A 54 7.51 -7.72 10.09
N TYR A 55 6.55 -7.18 10.84
CA TYR A 55 5.89 -5.91 10.51
C TYR A 55 6.40 -4.74 11.35
N ARG A 56 7.30 -4.99 12.29
CA ARG A 56 7.82 -3.94 13.16
C ARG A 56 8.59 -2.91 12.34
N GLU A 57 8.34 -1.64 12.61
CA GLU A 57 8.95 -0.51 11.89
C GLU A 57 8.63 -0.50 10.38
N SER A 58 7.59 -1.25 9.96
CA SER A 58 7.22 -1.28 8.54
C SER A 58 6.61 0.06 8.11
N PRO A 59 7.09 0.65 7.02
CA PRO A 59 6.46 1.84 6.45
C PRO A 59 5.00 1.62 6.07
N ALA A 60 4.63 0.39 5.72
CA ALA A 60 3.26 0.05 5.32
C ALA A 60 2.25 0.27 6.45
N VAL A 61 2.62 -0.04 7.69
CA VAL A 61 1.74 0.22 8.84
C VAL A 61 1.49 1.72 8.99
N ARG A 62 2.52 2.54 8.79
CA ARG A 62 2.40 4.00 8.82
C ARG A 62 1.54 4.52 7.67
N VAL A 63 1.65 3.92 6.49
CA VAL A 63 0.81 4.26 5.33
C VAL A 63 -0.66 4.00 5.66
N ILE A 64 -0.97 2.86 6.27
CA ILE A 64 -2.34 2.54 6.70
C ILE A 64 -2.87 3.61 7.64
N GLU A 65 -2.08 4.00 8.65
CA GLU A 65 -2.50 5.04 9.59
C GLU A 65 -2.73 6.39 8.91
N GLU A 66 -1.89 6.76 7.96
CA GLU A 66 -2.07 7.99 7.19
C GLU A 66 -3.34 7.95 6.33
N PHE A 67 -3.66 6.82 5.70
CA PHE A 67 -4.93 6.67 4.99
C PHE A 67 -6.12 6.86 5.92
N LYS A 68 -6.08 6.25 7.10
CA LYS A 68 -7.18 6.37 8.08
C LYS A 68 -7.42 7.83 8.49
N LYS A 69 -6.37 8.62 8.64
CA LYS A 69 -6.47 10.04 8.98
C LYS A 69 -7.24 10.83 7.94
N THR A 70 -7.26 10.40 6.69
CA THR A 70 -8.00 11.07 5.61
C THR A 70 -9.48 10.70 5.56
N GLY A 71 -9.93 9.78 6.40
CA GLY A 71 -11.29 9.26 6.37
C GLY A 71 -11.50 8.09 5.44
N ALA A 72 -10.43 7.54 4.86
CA ALA A 72 -10.51 6.34 4.04
C ALA A 72 -10.79 5.10 4.90
N GLN A 73 -11.51 4.15 4.34
CA GLN A 73 -11.72 2.83 4.94
C GLN A 73 -10.62 1.91 4.41
N VAL A 74 -9.76 1.42 5.30
CA VAL A 74 -8.56 0.68 4.91
C VAL A 74 -8.62 -0.75 5.42
N ASP A 75 -8.41 -1.69 4.49
CA ASP A 75 -8.14 -3.09 4.82
C ASP A 75 -6.77 -3.45 4.27
N TYR A 76 -6.17 -4.52 4.79
CA TYR A 76 -4.92 -5.00 4.24
C TYR A 76 -4.98 -6.51 4.01
N TYR A 77 -4.14 -6.98 3.10
CA TYR A 77 -3.85 -8.40 2.92
C TYR A 77 -2.34 -8.61 2.91
N ASP A 78 -1.88 -9.58 3.70
CA ASP A 78 -0.48 -10.00 3.73
C ASP A 78 -0.43 -11.50 4.04
N PRO A 79 0.08 -12.33 3.13
CA PRO A 79 0.08 -13.78 3.34
C PRO A 79 0.97 -14.24 4.50
N PHE A 80 1.88 -13.38 4.98
CA PHE A 80 2.78 -13.67 6.09
C PHE A 80 2.36 -13.02 7.40
N VAL A 81 1.45 -12.03 7.36
CA VAL A 81 1.04 -11.25 8.54
C VAL A 81 -0.48 -11.24 8.63
N PRO A 82 -1.09 -12.31 9.18
CA PRO A 82 -2.55 -12.36 9.28
C PRO A 82 -3.13 -11.33 10.24
N LYS A 83 -2.33 -10.86 11.19
CA LYS A 83 -2.71 -9.77 12.09
C LYS A 83 -1.45 -9.06 12.58
N TYR A 84 -1.59 -7.80 12.96
CA TYR A 84 -0.51 -7.05 13.58
C TYR A 84 -1.06 -6.19 14.72
N ARG A 85 -0.16 -5.79 15.63
CA ARG A 85 -0.51 -4.95 16.77
C ARG A 85 0.14 -3.58 16.62
N GLU A 86 -0.67 -2.53 16.79
CA GLU A 86 -0.19 -1.14 16.72
C GLU A 86 -0.93 -0.33 17.78
N ALA A 87 -0.20 0.46 18.57
CA ALA A 87 -0.77 1.30 19.61
C ALA A 87 -1.68 0.52 20.58
N GLY A 88 -1.33 -0.72 20.88
CA GLY A 88 -2.09 -1.57 21.81
C GLY A 88 -3.29 -2.27 21.21
N GLU A 89 -3.61 -2.04 19.95
CA GLU A 89 -4.75 -2.65 19.27
C GLU A 89 -4.30 -3.64 18.20
N TRP A 90 -5.08 -4.72 18.05
CA TRP A 90 -4.86 -5.73 17.00
C TRP A 90 -5.67 -5.39 15.75
N TYR A 91 -5.04 -5.54 14.60
CA TYR A 91 -5.67 -5.36 13.28
C TYR A 91 -5.54 -6.65 12.50
N ASN A 92 -6.67 -7.12 11.97
CA ASN A 92 -6.71 -8.37 11.21
C ASN A 92 -6.69 -8.07 9.72
N GLY A 93 -5.87 -8.82 8.99
CA GLY A 93 -5.85 -8.77 7.53
C GLY A 93 -6.97 -9.60 6.93
N LEU A 94 -7.18 -9.44 5.64
CA LEU A 94 -8.12 -10.28 4.90
C LEU A 94 -7.59 -11.72 4.88
N PRO A 95 -8.46 -12.73 5.03
CA PRO A 95 -8.02 -14.13 5.06
C PRO A 95 -7.59 -14.66 3.69
N ALA A 96 -8.02 -14.01 2.61
CA ALA A 96 -7.70 -14.41 1.25
C ALA A 96 -7.74 -13.20 0.32
N LEU A 97 -7.11 -13.34 -0.84
CA LEU A 97 -7.13 -12.32 -1.87
C LEU A 97 -7.70 -12.93 -3.15
N THR A 98 -8.87 -12.47 -3.56
CA THR A 98 -9.54 -12.92 -4.78
C THR A 98 -9.92 -11.73 -5.63
N ALA A 99 -10.21 -11.97 -6.92
CA ALA A 99 -10.65 -10.90 -7.82
C ALA A 99 -11.94 -10.24 -7.30
N GLU A 100 -12.86 -11.03 -6.76
CA GLU A 100 -14.12 -10.52 -6.20
C GLU A 100 -13.88 -9.57 -5.03
N ILE A 101 -12.92 -9.91 -4.16
CA ILE A 101 -12.54 -9.07 -3.03
C ILE A 101 -11.90 -7.78 -3.54
N VAL A 102 -10.94 -7.87 -4.45
CA VAL A 102 -10.23 -6.70 -4.99
C VAL A 102 -11.21 -5.70 -5.61
N LYS A 103 -12.20 -6.19 -6.34
CA LYS A 103 -13.19 -5.33 -7.03
C LYS A 103 -14.07 -4.51 -6.08
N GLN A 104 -14.06 -4.83 -4.78
CA GLN A 104 -14.83 -4.08 -3.78
C GLN A 104 -14.13 -2.78 -3.35
N TYR A 105 -12.89 -2.56 -3.77
CA TYR A 105 -12.09 -1.42 -3.35
C TYR A 105 -12.01 -0.37 -4.44
N ASP A 106 -11.76 0.86 -4.03
CA ASP A 106 -11.58 2.00 -4.94
C ASP A 106 -10.13 2.16 -5.36
N LEU A 107 -9.20 1.65 -4.56
CA LEU A 107 -7.76 1.72 -4.81
C LEU A 107 -7.05 0.55 -4.15
N VAL A 108 -6.06 0.00 -4.83
CA VAL A 108 -5.12 -0.96 -4.27
C VAL A 108 -3.75 -0.30 -4.17
N CYS A 109 -3.12 -0.37 -3.00
CA CYS A 109 -1.79 0.18 -2.75
C CYS A 109 -0.85 -0.95 -2.39
N ILE A 110 0.18 -1.19 -3.21
CA ILE A 110 1.15 -2.27 -2.99
C ILE A 110 2.33 -1.70 -2.22
N THR A 111 2.49 -2.14 -0.98
CA THR A 111 3.50 -1.61 -0.05
C THR A 111 4.59 -2.60 0.33
N THR A 112 4.37 -3.89 0.12
CA THR A 112 5.40 -4.93 0.27
C THR A 112 5.30 -5.90 -0.91
N ALA A 113 6.45 -6.25 -1.49
CA ALA A 113 6.52 -7.02 -2.73
C ALA A 113 6.59 -8.53 -2.47
N HIS A 114 5.62 -9.09 -1.75
CA HIS A 114 5.59 -10.55 -1.51
C HIS A 114 5.43 -11.33 -2.81
N THR A 115 6.22 -12.39 -2.98
CA THR A 115 6.16 -13.21 -4.19
C THR A 115 4.93 -14.09 -4.27
N LYS A 116 4.27 -14.36 -3.13
CA LYS A 116 3.06 -15.18 -3.06
C LYS A 116 1.78 -14.48 -3.53
N VAL A 117 1.85 -13.18 -3.80
CA VAL A 117 0.67 -12.41 -4.24
C VAL A 117 0.58 -12.45 -5.77
N ASP A 118 -0.61 -12.73 -6.28
CA ASP A 118 -0.88 -12.73 -7.71
C ASP A 118 -1.20 -11.31 -8.19
N TYR A 119 -0.16 -10.55 -8.54
CA TYR A 119 -0.30 -9.17 -8.97
C TYR A 119 -0.97 -9.04 -10.34
N ALA A 120 -0.82 -10.04 -11.21
CA ALA A 120 -1.49 -10.04 -12.50
C ALA A 120 -3.02 -10.09 -12.33
N MET A 121 -3.49 -10.90 -11.38
CA MET A 121 -4.91 -10.95 -11.03
C MET A 121 -5.38 -9.60 -10.49
N VAL A 122 -4.61 -9.00 -9.58
CA VAL A 122 -4.95 -7.70 -8.98
C VAL A 122 -5.06 -6.63 -10.06
N ALA A 123 -4.08 -6.53 -10.93
CA ALA A 123 -4.08 -5.56 -12.02
C ALA A 123 -5.24 -5.79 -12.99
N GLY A 124 -5.58 -7.06 -13.22
CA GLY A 124 -6.65 -7.44 -14.14
C GLY A 124 -8.05 -7.09 -13.64
N CYS A 125 -8.21 -6.72 -12.38
CA CYS A 125 -9.52 -6.34 -11.84
C CYS A 125 -9.99 -4.96 -12.30
N GLY A 126 -9.12 -4.15 -12.91
CA GLY A 126 -9.49 -2.82 -13.38
C GLY A 126 -9.55 -1.73 -12.32
N VAL A 127 -9.34 -2.08 -11.05
CA VAL A 127 -9.24 -1.11 -9.95
C VAL A 127 -7.90 -0.38 -10.05
N PRO A 128 -7.85 0.94 -9.81
CA PRO A 128 -6.57 1.65 -9.79
C PRO A 128 -5.59 1.01 -8.80
N VAL A 129 -4.36 0.78 -9.25
CA VAL A 129 -3.29 0.17 -8.46
C VAL A 129 -2.14 1.17 -8.34
N PHE A 130 -1.77 1.49 -7.09
CA PHE A 130 -0.57 2.27 -6.81
C PHE A 130 0.52 1.31 -6.36
N ASP A 131 1.48 1.05 -7.25
CA ASP A 131 2.54 0.06 -7.06
C ASP A 131 3.80 0.75 -6.53
N CYS A 132 3.97 0.74 -5.20
CA CYS A 132 5.10 1.39 -4.56
C CYS A 132 6.40 0.59 -4.66
N LYS A 133 6.34 -0.65 -5.15
CA LYS A 133 7.51 -1.56 -5.21
C LYS A 133 7.88 -1.99 -6.62
N ASN A 134 7.16 -1.50 -7.62
CA ASN A 134 7.37 -1.86 -9.02
C ASN A 134 7.29 -3.37 -9.28
N VAL A 135 6.39 -4.06 -8.57
CA VAL A 135 6.18 -5.50 -8.74
C VAL A 135 5.40 -5.83 -10.00
N CYS A 136 4.68 -4.86 -10.54
CA CYS A 136 3.85 -5.03 -11.72
C CYS A 136 4.59 -4.77 -13.04
N LYS A 137 5.90 -4.61 -13.00
CA LYS A 137 6.69 -4.21 -14.19
C LYS A 137 6.58 -5.17 -15.37
N GLY A 138 6.29 -6.45 -15.12
CA GLY A 138 6.13 -7.45 -16.18
C GLY A 138 4.71 -7.59 -16.72
N ILE A 139 3.77 -6.82 -16.21
CA ILE A 139 2.37 -6.89 -16.63
C ILE A 139 2.16 -6.02 -17.86
N GLN A 140 1.55 -6.60 -18.91
CA GLN A 140 1.39 -5.92 -20.20
C GLN A 140 0.32 -4.81 -20.16
N ASN A 141 -0.85 -5.09 -19.60
CA ASN A 141 -1.91 -4.10 -19.50
C ASN A 141 -1.73 -3.31 -18.18
N ARG A 142 -1.21 -2.09 -18.33
CA ARG A 142 -0.83 -1.25 -17.19
C ARG A 142 -1.66 0.03 -17.08
N GLU A 143 -2.78 0.10 -17.77
CA GLU A 143 -3.60 1.32 -17.81
C GLU A 143 -4.05 1.79 -16.43
N ASN A 144 -4.32 0.85 -15.51
CA ASN A 144 -4.76 1.14 -14.16
C ASN A 144 -3.63 1.12 -13.12
N ILE A 145 -2.37 1.00 -13.56
CA ILE A 145 -1.23 0.91 -12.65
C ILE A 145 -0.43 2.20 -12.68
N GLU A 146 -0.17 2.76 -11.52
CA GLU A 146 0.76 3.87 -11.34
C GLU A 146 1.87 3.44 -10.40
N VAL A 147 3.11 3.78 -10.74
CA VAL A 147 4.30 3.42 -9.97
C VAL A 147 4.77 4.65 -9.18
N LEU A 148 5.26 4.39 -7.97
CA LEU A 148 5.81 5.43 -7.10
C LEU A 148 7.02 6.13 -7.73
#